data_b53d5961adcf05fda971723023c3ca97
#
_entry.id   b53d5961adcf05fda971723023c3ca97
#
_cell.length_a   1.000
_cell.length_b   1.000
_cell.length_c   1.000
_cell.angle_alpha   90.00
_cell.angle_beta   90.00
_cell.angle_gamma   90.00
#
_symmetry.space_group_name_H-M   'P 1'
#
loop_
_entity.id
_entity.type
_entity.pdbx_description
1 polymer ?
#
loop_
_entity_poly.entity_id
_entity_poly.type
_entity_poly.pdbx_seq_one_letter_code
_entity_poly.pdbx_strand_id
1 'polypeptide(L)' 'MNKIREQLADRMIRLYGFESPITIDFCRLCEEWPDTEAYNSALATLVKCHEEAPLYFEEK' A
#
# COMPACT_ATOMS: atom_id res chain seq x y z
N MET A 1 -12.69 5.09 -4.35
CA MET A 1 -11.22 4.94 -4.50
C MET A 1 -10.89 4.87 -5.98
N ASN A 2 -9.83 5.53 -6.42
CA ASN A 2 -9.51 5.49 -7.84
C ASN A 2 -8.82 4.18 -8.22
N LYS A 3 -8.75 3.94 -9.51
CA LYS A 3 -8.25 2.66 -10.01
C LYS A 3 -6.79 2.41 -9.63
N ILE A 4 -5.99 3.45 -9.61
CA ILE A 4 -4.58 3.30 -9.25
C ILE A 4 -4.45 2.81 -7.82
N ARG A 5 -5.22 3.41 -6.90
CA ARG A 5 -5.14 3.02 -5.50
C ARG A 5 -5.68 1.61 -5.28
N GLU A 6 -6.69 1.23 -6.06
CA GLU A 6 -7.21 -0.13 -5.96
C GLU A 6 -6.15 -1.14 -6.36
N GLN A 7 -5.40 -0.83 -7.40
CA GLN A 7 -4.34 -1.73 -7.84
C GLN A 7 -3.23 -1.82 -6.82
N LEU A 8 -2.88 -0.68 -6.21
CA LEU A 8 -1.85 -0.68 -5.18
C LEU A 8 -2.28 -1.47 -3.96
N ALA A 9 -3.53 -1.30 -3.54
CA ALA A 9 -4.05 -2.05 -2.41
C ALA A 9 -4.02 -3.55 -2.69
N ASP A 10 -4.36 -3.92 -3.92
CA ASP A 10 -4.35 -5.33 -4.30
C ASP A 10 -2.95 -5.91 -4.19
N ARG A 11 -1.94 -5.13 -4.57
CA ARG A 11 -0.57 -5.57 -4.47
C ARG A 11 -0.15 -5.77 -3.02
N MET A 12 -0.59 -4.89 -2.13
CA MET A 12 -0.30 -5.04 -0.72
C MET A 12 -0.96 -6.29 -0.16
N ILE A 13 -2.18 -6.59 -0.60
CA ILE A 13 -2.87 -7.78 -0.16
C ILE A 13 -2.10 -9.02 -0.57
N ARG A 14 -1.53 -9.01 -1.77
CA ARG A 14 -0.74 -10.14 -2.23
C ARG A 14 0.53 -10.34 -1.43
N LEU A 15 1.08 -9.26 -0.90
CA LEU A 15 2.30 -9.34 -0.12
C LEU A 15 2.06 -9.83 1.29
N TYR A 16 1.07 -9.27 1.96
CA TYR A 16 0.90 -9.47 3.40
C TYR A 16 -0.40 -10.12 3.78
N GLY A 17 -1.34 -10.16 2.87
CA GLY A 17 -2.64 -10.72 3.18
C GLY A 17 -3.64 -9.63 3.50
N PHE A 18 -4.90 -10.01 3.38
CA PHE A 18 -6.00 -9.09 3.50
C PHE A 18 -6.16 -8.56 4.92
N GLU A 19 -5.82 -9.37 5.90
CA GLU A 19 -6.03 -9.01 7.30
C GLU A 19 -4.79 -8.45 7.98
N SER A 20 -3.70 -8.32 7.25
CA SER A 20 -2.48 -7.80 7.83
C SER A 20 -2.65 -6.35 8.28
N PRO A 21 -2.12 -5.99 9.46
CA PRO A 21 -2.17 -4.59 9.89
C PRO A 21 -1.54 -3.65 8.87
N ILE A 22 -0.48 -4.09 8.20
CA ILE A 22 0.18 -3.28 7.20
C ILE A 22 -0.78 -2.98 6.05
N THR A 23 -1.50 -4.01 5.59
CA THR A 23 -2.46 -3.84 4.51
C THR A 23 -3.60 -2.92 4.94
N ILE A 24 -4.09 -3.11 6.16
CA ILE A 24 -5.18 -2.30 6.67
C ILE A 24 -4.77 -0.85 6.76
N ASP A 25 -3.57 -0.58 7.25
CA ASP A 25 -3.07 0.79 7.35
C ASP A 25 -2.93 1.41 5.97
N PHE A 26 -2.44 0.63 5.01
CA PHE A 26 -2.29 1.15 3.65
C PHE A 26 -3.64 1.51 3.06
N CYS A 27 -4.64 0.67 3.24
CA CYS A 27 -5.98 0.94 2.73
C CYS A 27 -6.55 2.20 3.37
N ARG A 28 -6.26 2.40 4.64
CA ARG A 28 -6.72 3.61 5.33
C ARG A 28 -6.10 4.86 4.69
N LEU A 29 -4.81 4.81 4.37
CA LEU A 29 -4.17 5.92 3.69
C LEU A 29 -4.84 6.18 2.34
N CYS A 30 -5.20 5.12 1.64
CA CYS A 30 -5.85 5.25 0.34
C CYS A 30 -7.19 5.98 0.47
N GLU A 31 -7.84 5.85 1.61
CA GLU A 31 -9.13 6.51 1.82
C GLU A 31 -8.99 7.92 2.35
N GLU A 32 -7.93 8.19 3.13
CA GLU A 32 -7.78 9.46 3.80
C GLU A 32 -7.00 10.50 3.02
N TRP A 33 -6.00 10.06 2.27
CA TRP A 33 -5.15 10.99 1.55
C TRP A 33 -5.86 11.55 0.32
N PRO A 34 -5.63 12.84 0.01
CA PRO A 34 -6.23 13.45 -1.18
C PRO A 34 -5.83 12.70 -2.44
N ASP A 35 -6.73 12.72 -3.41
CA ASP A 35 -6.47 12.06 -4.69
C ASP A 35 -5.71 13.03 -5.60
N THR A 36 -4.44 13.21 -5.29
CA THR A 36 -3.57 14.05 -6.09
C THR A 36 -2.41 13.21 -6.59
N GLU A 37 -1.75 13.73 -7.62
CA GLU A 37 -0.63 13.01 -8.20
C GLU A 37 0.49 12.79 -7.19
N ALA A 38 0.74 13.79 -6.36
CA ALA A 38 1.81 13.67 -5.36
C ALA A 38 1.52 12.55 -4.37
N TYR A 39 0.30 12.48 -3.85
CA TYR A 39 -0.04 11.44 -2.89
C TYR A 39 -0.13 10.08 -3.56
N ASN A 40 -0.66 10.03 -4.77
CA ASN A 40 -0.71 8.75 -5.48
C ASN A 40 0.68 8.23 -5.75
N SER A 41 1.60 9.11 -6.08
CA SER A 41 2.98 8.73 -6.33
C SER A 41 3.64 8.22 -5.06
N ALA A 42 3.35 8.87 -3.93
CA ALA A 42 3.89 8.43 -2.64
C ALA A 42 3.38 7.04 -2.28
N LEU A 43 2.10 6.79 -2.52
CA LEU A 43 1.53 5.48 -2.24
C LEU A 43 2.17 4.41 -3.12
N ALA A 44 2.39 4.72 -4.39
CA ALA A 44 3.03 3.78 -5.29
C ALA A 44 4.45 3.46 -4.84
N THR A 45 5.17 4.47 -4.38
CA THR A 45 6.53 4.27 -3.88
C THR A 45 6.52 3.38 -2.65
N LEU A 46 5.55 3.60 -1.77
CA LEU A 46 5.43 2.81 -0.57
C LEU A 46 5.23 1.32 -0.91
N VAL A 47 4.32 1.05 -1.83
CA VAL A 47 4.08 -0.34 -2.24
C VAL A 47 5.33 -0.93 -2.86
N LYS A 48 6.02 -0.17 -3.69
CA LYS A 48 7.23 -0.66 -4.33
C LYS A 48 8.29 -1.01 -3.30
N CYS A 49 8.44 -0.20 -2.27
CA CYS A 49 9.40 -0.49 -1.22
C CYS A 49 9.07 -1.79 -0.52
N HIS A 50 7.80 -2.02 -0.25
CA HIS A 50 7.37 -3.26 0.39
C HIS A 50 7.64 -4.46 -0.52
N GLU A 51 7.41 -4.30 -1.81
CA GLU A 51 7.63 -5.40 -2.74
C GLU A 51 9.10 -5.76 -2.89
N GLU A 52 9.96 -4.76 -2.79
CA GLU A 52 11.39 -5.00 -2.96
C GLU A 52 12.05 -5.55 -1.70
N ALA A 53 11.50 -5.27 -0.54
CA ALA A 53 12.09 -5.73 0.71
C ALA A 53 11.03 -6.13 1.71
N PRO A 54 10.19 -7.10 1.36
CA PRO A 54 9.09 -7.48 2.26
C PRO A 54 9.58 -8.05 3.58
N LEU A 55 10.66 -8.81 3.57
CA LEU A 55 11.16 -9.41 4.80
C LEU A 55 11.68 -8.38 5.78
N TYR A 56 12.09 -7.24 5.26
CA TYR A 56 12.57 -6.17 6.10
C TYR A 56 11.48 -5.68 7.04
N PHE A 57 10.26 -5.62 6.52
CA PHE A 57 9.13 -5.11 7.30
C PHE A 57 8.51 -6.16 8.19
N GLU A 58 8.67 -7.43 7.84
CA GLU A 58 8.06 -8.51 8.60
C GLU A 58 8.95 -9.03 9.69
N GLU A 59 10.17 -8.67 9.66
CA GLU A 59 11.13 -9.21 10.60
C GLU A 59 10.86 -8.72 12.00
N LYS A 60 11.06 -9.62 12.95
CA LYS A 60 10.83 -9.30 14.35
C LYS A 60 12.11 -9.10 15.08
#